data_4e2a3f15f6eec9384718562b5e3bfa9c
#
_entry.id   4e2a3f15f6eec9384718562b5e3bfa9c
#
_cell.length_a   1.000
_cell.length_b   1.000
_cell.length_c   1.000
_cell.angle_alpha   90.00
_cell.angle_beta   90.00
_cell.angle_gamma   90.00
#
_symmetry.space_group_name_H-M   'P 1'
#
loop_
_entity.id
_entity.type
_entity.pdbx_description
1 polymer ?
#
loop_
_entity_poly.entity_id
_entity_poly.type
_entity_poly.pdbx_seq_one_letter_code
_entity_poly.pdbx_strand_id
1 'polypeptide(L)'
;MSASSEQMDFIFAGDSRLADGERVETRCAHCRQGISVPAWYAAETQLHFCGGDCRQAWTAAEPSFEVRLGQTSKRRGANWELQAQKARERDGFACRQCGISEEDLGRQLDVHHKIPYRSFASNVEANNLAHLIAVCPSCHAKLEDALRRELPLFKHS
;
A
#
# COMPACT_ATOMS: atom_id res chain seq x y z
N MET A 1 10.83 25.41 -11.97
CA MET A 1 9.51 25.46 -11.33
C MET A 1 9.67 24.89 -9.93
N SER A 2 9.47 25.71 -8.91
CA SER A 2 9.51 25.27 -7.53
C SER A 2 8.33 24.32 -7.27
N ALA A 3 8.62 23.10 -6.83
CA ALA A 3 7.60 22.26 -6.23
C ALA A 3 6.98 23.05 -5.07
N SER A 4 5.69 23.29 -5.12
CA SER A 4 5.01 24.02 -4.06
C SER A 4 5.19 23.28 -2.73
N SER A 5 5.33 24.01 -1.64
CA SER A 5 5.51 23.46 -0.29
C SER A 5 4.42 22.45 0.08
N GLU A 6 3.23 22.56 -0.49
CA GLU A 6 2.11 21.63 -0.30
C GLU A 6 2.41 20.20 -0.79
N GLN A 7 3.23 20.04 -1.83
CA GLN A 7 3.62 18.69 -2.31
C GLN A 7 4.60 18.01 -1.35
N MET A 8 5.46 18.79 -0.68
CA MET A 8 6.39 18.23 0.32
C MET A 8 5.66 17.80 1.59
N ASP A 9 4.67 18.55 2.04
CA ASP A 9 3.91 18.21 3.25
C ASP A 9 3.17 16.89 3.13
N PHE A 10 2.66 16.57 1.93
CA PHE A 10 1.98 15.29 1.70
C PHE A 10 2.94 14.08 1.75
N ILE A 11 4.17 14.25 1.31
CA ILE A 11 5.20 13.20 1.36
C ILE A 11 5.60 12.93 2.81
N PHE A 12 5.82 13.97 3.58
CA PHE A 12 6.16 13.88 5.00
C PHE A 12 5.02 13.30 5.85
N ALA A 13 3.78 13.62 5.53
CA ALA A 13 2.63 13.02 6.20
C ALA A 13 2.54 11.51 5.95
N GLY A 14 3.01 11.03 4.79
CA GLY A 14 3.12 9.60 4.49
C GLY A 14 4.23 8.92 5.31
N ASP A 15 5.36 9.58 5.47
CA ASP A 15 6.52 9.07 6.22
C ASP A 15 6.27 9.11 7.74
N SER A 16 5.64 10.16 8.23
CA SER A 16 5.29 10.27 9.66
C SER A 16 4.25 9.25 10.11
N ARG A 17 3.46 8.72 9.17
CA ARG A 17 2.52 7.63 9.46
C ARG A 17 3.21 6.30 9.75
N LEU A 18 4.43 6.14 9.27
CA LEU A 18 5.22 4.91 9.48
C LEU A 18 6.17 5.03 10.68
N ALA A 19 6.32 6.22 11.27
CA ALA A 19 7.10 6.44 12.48
C ALA A 19 6.18 6.41 13.71
N ASP A 20 6.62 5.80 14.79
CA ASP A 20 6.03 5.69 16.15
C ASP A 20 4.66 6.36 16.38
N GLY A 21 3.70 6.04 15.52
CA GLY A 21 2.34 6.56 15.59
C GLY A 21 1.50 5.80 16.62
N GLU A 22 0.38 6.39 16.97
CA GLU A 22 -0.64 5.76 17.79
C GLU A 22 -1.00 4.37 17.24
N ARG A 23 -1.07 3.40 18.13
CA ARG A 23 -1.45 2.02 17.81
C ARG A 23 -2.80 1.69 18.44
N VAL A 24 -3.55 0.86 17.76
CA VAL A 24 -4.86 0.40 18.24
C VAL A 24 -4.90 -1.13 18.28
N GLU A 25 -5.65 -1.66 19.23
CA GLU A 25 -5.91 -3.09 19.29
C GLU A 25 -7.08 -3.47 18.37
N THR A 26 -6.88 -4.52 17.60
CA THR A 26 -7.88 -5.10 16.71
C THR A 26 -7.79 -6.62 16.75
N ARG A 27 -8.56 -7.30 15.94
CA ARG A 27 -8.57 -8.77 15.89
C ARG A 27 -8.21 -9.29 14.52
N CYS A 28 -7.45 -10.38 14.49
CA CYS A 28 -7.17 -11.11 13.26
C CYS A 28 -8.49 -11.62 12.65
N ALA A 29 -8.69 -11.36 11.36
CA ALA A 29 -9.89 -11.77 10.65
C ALA A 29 -10.07 -13.29 10.58
N HIS A 30 -8.98 -14.06 10.67
CA HIS A 30 -9.00 -15.51 10.62
C HIS A 30 -9.05 -16.16 12.02
N CYS A 31 -8.00 -15.99 12.82
CA CYS A 31 -7.87 -16.69 14.11
C CYS A 31 -8.46 -15.93 15.30
N ARG A 32 -8.93 -14.70 15.11
CA ARG A 32 -9.53 -13.83 16.14
C ARG A 32 -8.58 -13.37 17.24
N GLN A 33 -7.32 -13.72 17.18
CA GLN A 33 -6.30 -13.23 18.12
C GLN A 33 -6.22 -11.72 18.12
N GLY A 34 -6.03 -11.11 19.28
CA GLY A 34 -5.75 -9.68 19.41
C GLY A 34 -4.42 -9.32 18.78
N ILE A 35 -4.39 -8.23 18.02
CA ILE A 35 -3.20 -7.70 17.39
C ILE A 35 -3.16 -6.18 17.49
N SER A 36 -1.97 -5.63 17.65
CA SER A 36 -1.74 -4.21 17.64
C SER A 36 -1.33 -3.75 16.24
N VAL A 37 -2.02 -2.75 15.71
CA VAL A 37 -1.74 -2.18 14.41
C VAL A 37 -1.66 -0.66 14.48
N PRO A 38 -0.96 0.02 13.56
CA PRO A 38 -1.00 1.47 13.49
C PRO A 38 -2.43 2.00 13.32
N ALA A 39 -2.76 3.07 14.03
CA ALA A 39 -4.10 3.67 13.97
C ALA A 39 -4.49 4.09 12.54
N TRP A 40 -3.53 4.63 11.78
CA TRP A 40 -3.76 5.00 10.37
C TRP A 40 -4.14 3.79 9.51
N TYR A 41 -3.52 2.63 9.76
CA TYR A 41 -3.83 1.40 9.04
C TYR A 41 -5.22 0.87 9.39
N ALA A 42 -5.57 0.86 10.68
CA ALA A 42 -6.89 0.44 11.14
C ALA A 42 -8.02 1.34 10.61
N ALA A 43 -7.76 2.64 10.45
CA ALA A 43 -8.74 3.59 9.93
C ALA A 43 -9.06 3.37 8.44
N GLU A 44 -8.08 2.90 7.67
CA GLU A 44 -8.20 2.76 6.21
C GLU A 44 -8.58 1.34 5.77
N THR A 45 -8.51 0.36 6.66
CA THR A 45 -8.72 -1.04 6.31
C THR A 45 -9.66 -1.73 7.28
N GLN A 46 -10.40 -2.73 6.79
CA GLN A 46 -11.32 -3.53 7.58
C GLN A 46 -10.79 -4.92 7.91
N LEU A 47 -9.79 -5.38 7.15
CA LEU A 47 -9.22 -6.71 7.28
C LEU A 47 -7.82 -6.62 7.88
N HIS A 48 -7.66 -7.21 9.06
CA HIS A 48 -6.38 -7.28 9.77
C HIS A 48 -6.02 -8.72 10.02
N PHE A 49 -4.73 -9.06 9.89
CA PHE A 49 -4.23 -10.42 10.08
C PHE A 49 -3.01 -10.39 10.99
N CYS A 50 -2.89 -11.39 11.87
CA CYS A 50 -1.73 -11.51 12.75
C CYS A 50 -0.45 -11.94 12.01
N GLY A 51 -0.58 -12.46 10.80
CA GLY A 51 0.51 -12.88 9.93
C GLY A 51 0.04 -13.31 8.56
N GLY A 52 0.98 -13.60 7.67
CA GLY A 52 0.72 -14.03 6.31
C GLY A 52 -0.03 -15.37 6.23
N ASP A 53 0.24 -16.27 7.17
CA ASP A 53 -0.41 -17.59 7.22
C ASP A 53 -1.90 -17.48 7.49
N CYS A 54 -2.30 -16.63 8.44
CA CYS A 54 -3.72 -16.36 8.71
C CYS A 54 -4.43 -15.71 7.53
N ARG A 55 -3.74 -14.81 6.83
CA ARG A 55 -4.28 -14.21 5.60
C ARG A 55 -4.49 -15.27 4.52
N GLN A 56 -3.52 -16.14 4.30
CA GLN A 56 -3.62 -17.22 3.31
C GLN A 56 -4.76 -18.19 3.64
N ALA A 57 -4.86 -18.60 4.91
CA ALA A 57 -5.93 -19.47 5.36
C ALA A 57 -7.32 -18.84 5.23
N TRP A 58 -7.42 -17.56 5.58
CA TRP A 58 -8.67 -16.81 5.41
C TRP A 58 -9.08 -16.71 3.93
N THR A 59 -8.13 -16.38 3.06
CA THR A 59 -8.35 -16.30 1.61
C THR A 59 -8.82 -17.64 1.02
N ALA A 60 -8.24 -18.74 1.47
CA ALA A 60 -8.64 -20.09 1.02
C ALA A 60 -10.05 -20.46 1.49
N ALA A 61 -10.48 -19.99 2.66
CA ALA A 61 -11.82 -20.21 3.20
C ALA A 61 -12.90 -19.31 2.57
N GLU A 62 -12.48 -18.19 1.93
CA GLU A 62 -13.36 -17.22 1.30
C GLU A 62 -13.10 -17.13 -0.22
N PRO A 63 -13.55 -18.12 -1.01
CA PRO A 63 -13.26 -18.19 -2.45
C PRO A 63 -13.70 -16.93 -3.22
N SER A 64 -14.76 -16.27 -2.76
CA SER A 64 -15.26 -15.03 -3.36
C SER A 64 -14.28 -13.87 -3.23
N PHE A 65 -13.41 -13.89 -2.22
CA PHE A 65 -12.37 -12.89 -2.03
C PHE A 65 -11.26 -13.01 -3.08
N GLU A 66 -10.80 -14.21 -3.37
CA GLU A 66 -9.82 -14.45 -4.44
C GLU A 66 -10.35 -14.03 -5.81
N VAL A 67 -11.61 -14.28 -6.08
CA VAL A 67 -12.27 -13.80 -7.30
C VAL A 67 -12.30 -12.28 -7.35
N ARG A 68 -12.54 -11.61 -6.22
CA ARG A 68 -12.53 -10.13 -6.15
C ARG A 68 -11.13 -9.53 -6.29
N LEU A 69 -10.11 -10.18 -5.73
CA LEU A 69 -8.72 -9.77 -5.91
C LEU A 69 -8.18 -10.14 -7.29
N GLY A 70 -8.97 -10.87 -8.07
CA GLY A 70 -8.69 -11.23 -9.45
C GLY A 70 -7.70 -12.37 -9.57
N GLN A 71 -8.20 -13.51 -9.99
CA GLN A 71 -7.40 -14.59 -10.57
C GLN A 71 -6.92 -14.24 -11.99
N THR A 72 -6.96 -12.96 -12.36
CA THR A 72 -6.38 -12.53 -13.61
C THR A 72 -4.87 -12.71 -13.55
N SER A 73 -4.25 -13.02 -14.66
CA SER A 73 -2.81 -13.17 -14.81
C SER A 73 -1.99 -11.97 -14.29
N LYS A 74 -2.67 -10.88 -13.94
CA LYS A 74 -2.12 -9.70 -13.30
C LYS A 74 -2.62 -9.63 -11.86
N ARG A 75 -1.74 -9.90 -10.92
CA ARG A 75 -2.00 -9.87 -9.46
C ARG A 75 -2.73 -8.61 -8.95
N ARG A 76 -2.69 -7.52 -9.71
CA ARG A 76 -3.20 -6.21 -9.31
C ARG A 76 -4.54 -5.85 -9.95
N GLY A 77 -5.11 -6.76 -10.77
CA GLY A 77 -6.41 -6.55 -11.40
C GLY A 77 -6.38 -5.77 -12.71
N ALA A 78 -7.49 -5.82 -13.44
CA ALA A 78 -7.59 -5.30 -14.80
C ALA A 78 -7.44 -3.77 -14.90
N ASN A 79 -7.76 -3.02 -13.84
CA ASN A 79 -7.67 -1.56 -13.84
C ASN A 79 -6.29 -1.04 -13.40
N TRP A 80 -5.35 -1.91 -13.05
CA TRP A 80 -4.05 -1.53 -12.50
C TRP A 80 -3.27 -0.58 -13.41
N GLU A 81 -3.11 -0.95 -14.68
CA GLU A 81 -2.31 -0.15 -15.63
C GLU A 81 -2.84 1.28 -15.76
N LEU A 82 -4.17 1.41 -15.86
CA LEU A 82 -4.82 2.71 -15.95
C LEU A 82 -4.61 3.54 -14.67
N GLN A 83 -4.78 2.92 -13.51
CA GLN A 83 -4.63 3.62 -12.24
C GLN A 83 -3.17 3.98 -11.96
N ALA A 84 -2.24 3.11 -12.31
CA ALA A 84 -0.81 3.38 -12.20
C ALA A 84 -0.39 4.56 -13.11
N GLN A 85 -0.90 4.60 -14.35
CA GLN A 85 -0.66 5.72 -15.24
C GLN A 85 -1.20 7.04 -14.67
N LYS A 86 -2.45 7.03 -14.19
CA LYS A 86 -3.06 8.21 -13.56
C LYS A 86 -2.29 8.68 -12.32
N ALA A 87 -1.75 7.75 -11.52
CA ALA A 87 -0.93 8.10 -10.37
C ALA A 87 0.36 8.83 -10.79
N ARG A 88 1.06 8.33 -11.82
CA ARG A 88 2.26 9.00 -12.36
C ARG A 88 1.94 10.39 -12.93
N GLU A 89 0.84 10.52 -13.68
CA GLU A 89 0.37 11.82 -14.21
C GLU A 89 0.06 12.81 -13.10
N ARG A 90 -0.73 12.40 -12.11
CA ARG A 90 -1.05 13.22 -10.94
C ARG A 90 0.22 13.68 -10.21
N ASP A 91 1.20 12.81 -10.09
CA ASP A 91 2.45 13.07 -9.37
C ASP A 91 3.51 13.76 -10.25
N GLY A 92 3.13 14.17 -11.46
CA GLY A 92 3.99 14.94 -12.38
C GLY A 92 5.19 14.17 -12.89
N PHE A 93 5.08 12.83 -13.00
CA PHE A 93 6.18 11.96 -13.43
C PHE A 93 7.45 12.12 -12.59
N ALA A 94 7.29 12.44 -11.31
CA ALA A 94 8.38 12.61 -10.35
C ALA A 94 8.11 11.77 -9.10
N CYS A 95 9.18 11.21 -8.53
CA CYS A 95 9.10 10.45 -7.29
C CYS A 95 8.56 11.32 -6.15
N ARG A 96 7.49 10.87 -5.52
CA ARG A 96 6.86 11.62 -4.41
C ARG A 96 7.72 11.66 -3.16
N GLN A 97 8.72 10.79 -3.06
CA GLN A 97 9.58 10.70 -1.90
C GLN A 97 10.86 11.54 -2.02
N CYS A 98 11.56 11.45 -3.15
CA CYS A 98 12.84 12.16 -3.34
C CYS A 98 12.83 13.20 -4.47
N GLY A 99 11.77 13.25 -5.26
CA GLY A 99 11.60 14.25 -6.32
C GLY A 99 12.27 13.93 -7.65
N ILE A 100 13.00 12.82 -7.80
CA ILE A 100 13.62 12.45 -9.07
C ILE A 100 12.56 12.25 -10.15
N SER A 101 12.77 12.84 -11.33
CA SER A 101 11.86 12.68 -12.47
C SER A 101 12.10 11.35 -13.21
N GLU A 102 11.13 10.89 -13.99
CA GLU A 102 11.31 9.75 -14.90
C GLU A 102 12.42 10.02 -15.93
N GLU A 103 12.54 11.26 -16.37
CA GLU A 103 13.58 11.68 -17.32
C GLU A 103 14.98 11.50 -16.70
N ASP A 104 15.19 12.00 -15.49
CA ASP A 104 16.48 11.86 -14.78
C ASP A 104 16.77 10.42 -14.37
N LEU A 105 15.71 9.66 -14.02
CA LEU A 105 15.82 8.26 -13.67
C LEU A 105 16.11 7.36 -14.89
N GLY A 106 15.73 7.79 -16.08
CA GLY A 106 15.88 7.03 -17.33
C GLY A 106 14.90 5.87 -17.47
N ARG A 107 13.86 5.83 -16.64
CA ARG A 107 12.80 4.81 -16.69
C ARG A 107 11.53 5.30 -16.04
N GLN A 108 10.43 4.60 -16.29
CA GLN A 108 9.15 4.82 -15.63
C GLN A 108 9.26 4.61 -14.11
N LEU A 109 8.59 5.47 -13.34
CA LEU A 109 8.47 5.29 -11.90
C LEU A 109 7.62 4.07 -11.55
N ASP A 110 7.95 3.46 -10.45
CA ASP A 110 7.08 2.45 -9.85
C ASP A 110 5.87 3.16 -9.22
N VAL A 111 4.77 2.41 -9.06
CA VAL A 111 3.61 2.90 -8.32
C VAL A 111 3.43 2.02 -7.09
N HIS A 112 3.49 2.66 -5.93
CA HIS A 112 3.44 2.02 -4.62
C HIS A 112 2.04 2.14 -4.02
N HIS A 113 1.53 1.04 -3.48
CA HIS A 113 0.35 1.06 -2.64
C HIS A 113 0.76 1.52 -1.23
N LYS A 114 0.29 2.68 -0.81
CA LYS A 114 0.54 3.22 0.55
C LYS A 114 0.02 2.29 1.65
N ILE A 115 -1.02 1.54 1.32
CA ILE A 115 -1.60 0.48 2.14
C ILE A 115 -1.50 -0.80 1.32
N PRO A 116 -0.99 -1.91 1.87
CA PRO A 116 -0.85 -3.15 1.10
C PRO A 116 -2.17 -3.56 0.44
N TYR A 117 -2.15 -3.84 -0.85
CA TYR A 117 -3.36 -4.23 -1.59
C TYR A 117 -4.09 -5.43 -0.97
N ARG A 118 -3.36 -6.28 -0.25
CA ARG A 118 -3.89 -7.43 0.49
C ARG A 118 -4.80 -7.06 1.65
N SER A 119 -4.80 -5.80 2.05
CA SER A 119 -5.66 -5.28 3.14
C SER A 119 -7.04 -4.87 2.66
N PHE A 120 -7.28 -4.89 1.35
CA PHE A 120 -8.56 -4.50 0.74
C PHE A 120 -9.37 -5.71 0.29
N ALA A 121 -10.68 -5.54 0.27
CA ALA A 121 -11.61 -6.59 -0.17
C ALA A 121 -11.67 -6.71 -1.70
N SER A 122 -11.19 -5.71 -2.44
CA SER A 122 -11.19 -5.74 -3.91
C SER A 122 -10.01 -4.99 -4.50
N ASN A 123 -9.64 -5.37 -5.74
CA ASN A 123 -8.62 -4.65 -6.49
C ASN A 123 -9.05 -3.21 -6.82
N VAL A 124 -10.34 -2.97 -6.99
CA VAL A 124 -10.87 -1.65 -7.29
C VAL A 124 -10.61 -0.69 -6.13
N GLU A 125 -10.86 -1.14 -4.90
CA GLU A 125 -10.55 -0.36 -3.71
C GLU A 125 -9.04 -0.16 -3.53
N ALA A 126 -8.27 -1.24 -3.65
CA ALA A 126 -6.81 -1.19 -3.50
C ALA A 126 -6.17 -0.23 -4.50
N ASN A 127 -6.65 -0.24 -5.74
CA ASN A 127 -6.12 0.59 -6.83
C ASN A 127 -6.73 1.99 -6.92
N ASN A 128 -7.48 2.42 -5.89
CA ASN A 128 -7.93 3.80 -5.82
C ASN A 128 -6.72 4.74 -5.79
N LEU A 129 -6.78 5.82 -6.57
CA LEU A 129 -5.69 6.81 -6.65
C LEU A 129 -5.26 7.37 -5.29
N ALA A 130 -6.19 7.48 -4.34
CA ALA A 130 -5.89 7.93 -2.98
C ALA A 130 -4.88 7.00 -2.27
N HIS A 131 -4.79 5.73 -2.67
CA HIS A 131 -3.90 4.73 -2.08
C HIS A 131 -2.59 4.55 -2.84
N LEU A 132 -2.41 5.24 -3.96
CA LEU A 132 -1.27 5.08 -4.85
C LEU A 132 -0.36 6.32 -4.85
N ILE A 133 0.95 6.08 -4.92
CA ILE A 133 1.96 7.13 -5.16
C ILE A 133 3.01 6.63 -6.14
N ALA A 134 3.49 7.55 -6.98
CA ALA A 134 4.61 7.27 -7.88
C ALA A 134 5.94 7.46 -7.14
N VAL A 135 6.82 6.48 -7.20
CA VAL A 135 8.10 6.48 -6.51
C VAL A 135 9.21 5.86 -7.38
N CYS A 136 10.44 6.29 -7.18
CA CYS A 136 11.57 5.61 -7.79
C CYS A 136 11.84 4.26 -7.11
N PRO A 137 12.54 3.32 -7.76
CA PRO A 137 12.77 1.99 -7.20
C PRO A 137 13.45 1.99 -5.83
N SER A 138 14.37 2.90 -5.58
CA SER A 138 15.05 3.03 -4.29
C SER A 138 14.09 3.44 -3.17
N CYS A 139 13.26 4.45 -3.41
CA CYS A 139 12.23 4.88 -2.46
C CYS A 139 11.15 3.83 -2.28
N HIS A 140 10.75 3.15 -3.35
CA HIS A 140 9.80 2.03 -3.30
C HIS A 140 10.27 0.93 -2.34
N ALA A 141 11.53 0.51 -2.47
CA ALA A 141 12.11 -0.49 -1.57
C ALA A 141 12.08 -0.07 -0.10
N LYS A 142 12.38 1.20 0.19
CA LYS A 142 12.34 1.75 1.55
C LYS A 142 10.92 1.74 2.13
N LEU A 143 9.93 2.12 1.34
CA LEU A 143 8.52 2.13 1.75
C LEU A 143 8.01 0.71 2.00
N GLU A 144 8.34 -0.23 1.13
CA GLU A 144 7.99 -1.65 1.31
C GLU A 144 8.62 -2.23 2.57
N ASP A 145 9.88 -1.94 2.83
CA ASP A 145 10.58 -2.40 4.03
C ASP A 145 9.97 -1.82 5.31
N ALA A 146 9.61 -0.54 5.29
CA ALA A 146 8.91 0.10 6.41
C ALA A 146 7.56 -0.58 6.71
N LEU A 147 6.75 -0.85 5.69
CA LEU A 147 5.48 -1.57 5.84
C LEU A 147 5.67 -2.98 6.40
N ARG A 148 6.69 -3.69 5.94
CA ARG A 148 7.00 -5.05 6.43
C ARG A 148 7.35 -5.07 7.91
N ARG A 149 8.05 -4.06 8.38
CA ARG A 149 8.40 -3.93 9.81
C ARG A 149 7.21 -3.55 10.66
N GLU A 150 6.36 -2.67 10.14
CA GLU A 150 5.28 -2.04 10.88
C GLU A 150 4.02 -2.92 10.97
N LEU A 151 3.68 -3.64 9.89
CA LEU A 151 2.42 -4.34 9.81
C LEU A 151 2.54 -5.83 10.15
N PRO A 152 1.67 -6.35 11.05
CA PRO A 152 1.65 -7.77 11.41
C PRO A 152 1.41 -8.70 10.22
N LEU A 153 0.67 -8.22 9.20
CA LEU A 153 0.37 -8.95 7.97
C LEU A 153 1.60 -9.60 7.33
N PHE A 154 2.77 -8.99 7.47
CA PHE A 154 4.02 -9.49 6.87
C PHE A 154 4.86 -10.35 7.81
N LYS A 155 4.40 -10.54 9.05
CA LYS A 155 5.08 -11.45 9.97
C LYS A 155 4.82 -12.89 9.56
N HIS A 156 5.88 -13.66 9.47
CA HIS A 156 5.84 -15.11 9.32
C HIS A 156 6.04 -15.75 10.69
N SER A 157 5.23 -16.73 10.97
CA SER A 157 5.41 -17.58 12.16
C SER A 157 6.54 -18.58 11.97
#